data_17d501435ffc59ccec9c413f14f70a0f
#
_entry.id   17d501435ffc59ccec9c413f14f70a0f
#
_cell.length_a   1.000
_cell.length_b   1.000
_cell.length_c   1.000
_cell.angle_alpha   90.00
_cell.angle_beta   90.00
_cell.angle_gamma   90.00
#
_symmetry.space_group_name_H-M   'P 1'
#
loop_
_entity.id
_entity.type
_entity.pdbx_description
1 polymer ?
#
loop_
_entity_poly.entity_id
_entity_poly.type
_entity_poly.pdbx_seq_one_letter_code
_entity_poly.pdbx_strand_id
1 'polypeptide(L)'
;MKKNLVAFVIFFVSGSLTLRSFAQEITRDTVKVGIYITSIHDIDFKQKEFAVNLWLWLRYKNRDFDFQQNLEVPMAKEVTKSFATIDSSEGEIYLLMKLQCVMKDSWRIANFPFDRQNLRFSIENSQYDSRYLVFVADTLGQHYDRRFTLSGWRVDSCLLMTGTKIYETGFGDETLSKPHTEYSNFRVRLVIRRDAAGLFWKMFTGMYIAFLIAYVCFYIHPDGIDSRFGLSVGSLFAVIGNKYIIDSALPESTSFTLVDTLHGLTLLFILCTIAATAYSLTMVKRGRQVKRFDMIIAQ
;
A
#
# COMPACT_ATOMS: atom_id res chain seq x y z
N MET A 1 7.29 65.12 -64.78
CA MET A 1 7.63 64.37 -63.54
C MET A 1 6.41 64.23 -62.62
N LYS A 2 5.34 63.56 -63.02
CA LYS A 2 4.15 63.32 -62.17
C LYS A 2 3.39 62.05 -62.58
N LYS A 3 4.06 60.97 -62.93
CA LYS A 3 3.39 59.68 -63.29
C LYS A 3 3.90 58.44 -62.57
N ASN A 4 4.88 58.56 -61.67
CA ASN A 4 5.46 57.35 -61.00
C ASN A 4 5.16 57.25 -59.51
N LEU A 5 4.19 58.03 -58.97
CA LEU A 5 3.89 58.00 -57.55
C LEU A 5 2.61 57.20 -57.19
N VAL A 6 1.85 56.80 -58.20
CA VAL A 6 0.57 56.06 -57.96
C VAL A 6 0.76 54.55 -57.97
N ALA A 7 1.83 54.02 -58.59
CA ALA A 7 2.11 52.59 -58.69
C ALA A 7 2.68 51.97 -57.40
N PHE A 8 3.18 52.79 -56.47
CA PHE A 8 3.85 52.28 -55.23
C PHE A 8 2.90 52.15 -54.04
N VAL A 9 1.71 52.75 -54.09
CA VAL A 9 0.73 52.69 -52.99
C VAL A 9 -0.20 51.48 -53.11
N ILE A 10 -0.36 50.87 -54.27
CA ILE A 10 -1.25 49.71 -54.49
C ILE A 10 -0.58 48.36 -54.08
N PHE A 11 0.77 48.36 -53.95
CA PHE A 11 1.47 47.11 -53.62
C PHE A 11 1.61 46.86 -52.08
N PHE A 12 1.19 47.80 -51.24
CA PHE A 12 1.33 47.68 -49.77
C PHE A 12 0.03 47.35 -49.06
N VAL A 13 -1.10 47.24 -49.73
CA VAL A 13 -2.44 46.92 -49.14
C VAL A 13 -2.85 45.46 -49.30
N SER A 14 -2.14 44.64 -50.07
CA SER A 14 -2.50 43.22 -50.29
C SER A 14 -1.71 42.23 -49.43
N GLY A 15 -0.95 42.67 -48.43
CA GLY A 15 -0.10 41.80 -47.58
C GLY A 15 -0.64 41.39 -46.21
N SER A 16 -1.85 41.77 -45.85
CA SER A 16 -2.42 41.43 -44.53
C SER A 16 -3.43 40.27 -44.68
N LEU A 17 -3.07 39.19 -45.36
CA LEU A 17 -3.70 37.91 -45.09
C LEU A 17 -3.21 37.42 -43.76
N THR A 18 -3.92 37.79 -42.69
CA THR A 18 -3.83 37.14 -41.38
C THR A 18 -4.13 35.67 -41.56
N LEU A 19 -3.08 34.85 -41.60
CA LEU A 19 -3.15 33.44 -41.29
C LEU A 19 -3.74 33.34 -39.87
N ARG A 20 -5.07 33.26 -39.79
CA ARG A 20 -5.71 32.74 -38.58
C ARG A 20 -5.27 31.29 -38.52
N SER A 21 -4.21 31.03 -37.74
CA SER A 21 -3.94 29.70 -37.22
C SER A 21 -5.19 29.30 -36.42
N PHE A 22 -6.01 28.43 -37.03
CA PHE A 22 -7.02 27.72 -36.28
C PHE A 22 -6.23 26.82 -35.33
N ALA A 23 -5.91 27.33 -34.14
CA ALA A 23 -5.61 26.44 -33.02
C ALA A 23 -6.89 25.59 -32.84
N GLN A 24 -6.83 24.36 -33.27
CA GLN A 24 -7.88 23.40 -33.05
C GLN A 24 -8.00 23.29 -31.52
N GLU A 25 -9.09 23.83 -31.00
CA GLU A 25 -9.39 23.78 -29.57
C GLU A 25 -9.56 22.29 -29.25
N ILE A 26 -8.56 21.71 -28.60
CA ILE A 26 -8.61 20.32 -28.18
C ILE A 26 -9.71 20.23 -27.11
N THR A 27 -10.89 19.78 -27.53
CA THR A 27 -11.99 19.53 -26.60
C THR A 27 -11.65 18.27 -25.80
N ARG A 28 -11.52 18.42 -24.48
CA ARG A 28 -11.31 17.29 -23.57
C ARG A 28 -12.60 16.49 -23.45
N ASP A 29 -12.52 15.20 -23.74
CA ASP A 29 -13.64 14.30 -23.58
C ASP A 29 -13.71 13.79 -22.13
N THR A 30 -14.92 13.85 -21.57
CA THR A 30 -15.17 13.38 -20.20
C THR A 30 -15.63 11.94 -20.23
N VAL A 31 -14.97 11.10 -19.42
CA VAL A 31 -15.33 9.70 -19.18
C VAL A 31 -15.80 9.53 -17.76
N LYS A 32 -17.08 9.27 -17.56
CA LYS A 32 -17.62 8.97 -16.22
C LYS A 32 -17.28 7.52 -15.88
N VAL A 33 -16.62 7.30 -14.75
CA VAL A 33 -16.11 6.00 -14.34
C VAL A 33 -16.57 5.63 -12.93
N GLY A 34 -17.01 4.40 -12.76
CA GLY A 34 -17.35 3.87 -11.45
C GLY A 34 -16.95 2.40 -11.31
N ILE A 35 -16.90 1.94 -10.07
CA ILE A 35 -16.54 0.57 -9.73
C ILE A 35 -17.45 -0.03 -8.69
N TYR A 36 -17.50 -1.36 -8.68
CA TYR A 36 -18.06 -2.14 -7.60
C TYR A 36 -17.17 -3.32 -7.28
N ILE A 37 -16.47 -3.25 -6.14
CA ILE A 37 -15.57 -4.32 -5.68
C ILE A 37 -16.42 -5.47 -5.16
N THR A 38 -16.28 -6.65 -5.75
CA THR A 38 -17.02 -7.87 -5.38
C THR A 38 -16.29 -8.69 -4.35
N SER A 39 -14.96 -8.73 -4.40
CA SER A 39 -14.14 -9.43 -3.41
C SER A 39 -12.70 -8.90 -3.40
N ILE A 40 -12.07 -9.04 -2.25
CA ILE A 40 -10.62 -8.88 -2.06
C ILE A 40 -10.14 -10.11 -1.33
N HIS A 41 -9.04 -10.69 -1.76
CA HIS A 41 -8.46 -11.90 -1.18
C HIS A 41 -6.95 -11.94 -1.39
N ASP A 42 -6.29 -12.96 -0.86
CA ASP A 42 -4.85 -13.21 -1.04
C ASP A 42 -3.98 -11.99 -0.66
N ILE A 43 -4.31 -11.36 0.48
CA ILE A 43 -3.46 -10.28 1.00
C ILE A 43 -2.16 -10.89 1.50
N ASP A 44 -1.12 -10.80 0.67
CA ASP A 44 0.21 -11.33 0.97
C ASP A 44 1.18 -10.20 1.34
N PHE A 45 1.58 -10.19 2.60
CA PHE A 45 2.53 -9.19 3.12
C PHE A 45 3.93 -9.40 2.55
N LYS A 46 4.37 -10.65 2.42
CA LYS A 46 5.71 -11.00 1.95
C LYS A 46 5.90 -10.65 0.48
N GLN A 47 4.92 -11.01 -0.36
CA GLN A 47 4.94 -10.70 -1.78
C GLN A 47 4.53 -9.25 -2.09
N LYS A 48 4.06 -8.51 -1.10
CA LYS A 48 3.56 -7.13 -1.23
C LYS A 48 2.43 -7.03 -2.27
N GLU A 49 1.48 -7.95 -2.22
CA GLU A 49 0.38 -8.03 -3.19
C GLU A 49 -0.96 -8.39 -2.55
N PHE A 50 -2.03 -8.09 -3.28
CA PHE A 50 -3.38 -8.51 -2.97
C PHE A 50 -4.18 -8.73 -4.26
N ALA A 51 -5.14 -9.63 -4.24
CA ALA A 51 -6.05 -9.86 -5.35
C ALA A 51 -7.36 -9.09 -5.13
N VAL A 52 -7.88 -8.48 -6.20
CA VAL A 52 -9.16 -7.79 -6.21
C VAL A 52 -10.00 -8.18 -7.42
N ASN A 53 -11.27 -8.49 -7.19
CA ASN A 53 -12.28 -8.70 -8.23
C ASN A 53 -13.27 -7.54 -8.18
N LEU A 54 -13.55 -6.95 -9.33
CA LEU A 54 -14.44 -5.80 -9.39
C LEU A 54 -15.19 -5.73 -10.72
N TRP A 55 -16.32 -5.06 -10.71
CA TRP A 55 -16.98 -4.53 -11.87
C TRP A 55 -16.50 -3.10 -12.08
N LEU A 56 -16.17 -2.76 -13.34
CA LEU A 56 -15.82 -1.42 -13.81
C LEU A 56 -16.83 -1.01 -14.86
N TRP A 57 -17.39 0.19 -14.73
CA TRP A 57 -18.20 0.78 -15.81
C TRP A 57 -17.66 2.13 -16.22
N LEU A 58 -17.81 2.40 -17.50
CA LEU A 58 -17.38 3.64 -18.16
C LEU A 58 -18.52 4.18 -19.00
N ARG A 59 -18.76 5.49 -18.94
CA ARG A 59 -19.71 6.18 -19.82
C ARG A 59 -18.99 7.32 -20.52
N TYR A 60 -19.07 7.36 -21.83
CA TYR A 60 -18.37 8.33 -22.66
C TYR A 60 -19.06 8.50 -24.03
N LYS A 61 -18.70 9.58 -24.77
CA LYS A 61 -19.32 9.89 -26.07
C LYS A 61 -18.39 9.64 -27.25
N ASN A 62 -17.08 9.79 -27.04
CA ASN A 62 -16.10 9.65 -28.09
C ASN A 62 -15.94 8.17 -28.49
N ARG A 63 -16.24 7.88 -29.76
CA ARG A 63 -16.20 6.52 -30.32
C ARG A 63 -14.79 6.02 -30.59
N ASP A 64 -13.78 6.91 -30.58
CA ASP A 64 -12.38 6.54 -30.78
C ASP A 64 -11.77 5.91 -29.54
N PHE A 65 -12.45 6.01 -28.39
CA PHE A 65 -11.97 5.41 -27.15
C PHE A 65 -12.26 3.90 -27.09
N ASP A 66 -11.20 3.09 -27.13
CA ASP A 66 -11.29 1.64 -26.92
C ASP A 66 -10.73 1.25 -25.55
N PHE A 67 -11.58 1.27 -24.53
CA PHE A 67 -11.19 0.86 -23.19
C PHE A 67 -11.04 -0.65 -23.01
N GLN A 68 -11.52 -1.46 -23.93
CA GLN A 68 -11.27 -2.90 -23.88
C GLN A 68 -9.79 -3.22 -24.11
N GLN A 69 -9.15 -2.48 -25.02
CA GLN A 69 -7.73 -2.64 -25.33
C GLN A 69 -6.85 -1.69 -24.52
N ASN A 70 -7.24 -0.42 -24.42
CA ASN A 70 -6.39 0.66 -23.92
C ASN A 70 -6.59 1.01 -22.44
N LEU A 71 -7.39 0.23 -21.69
CA LEU A 71 -7.50 0.37 -20.24
C LEU A 71 -6.25 -0.21 -19.58
N GLU A 72 -5.53 0.64 -18.87
CA GLU A 72 -4.37 0.28 -18.08
C GLU A 72 -4.69 0.31 -16.58
N VAL A 73 -4.14 -0.64 -15.84
CA VAL A 73 -4.19 -0.69 -14.37
C VAL A 73 -2.77 -0.58 -13.84
N PRO A 74 -2.28 0.65 -13.60
CA PRO A 74 -0.94 0.85 -13.07
C PRO A 74 -0.75 0.12 -11.74
N MET A 75 0.46 -0.41 -11.50
CA MET A 75 0.83 -1.21 -10.33
C MET A 75 0.17 -2.60 -10.26
N ALA A 76 -0.62 -3.02 -11.24
CA ALA A 76 -1.04 -4.41 -11.32
C ALA A 76 0.11 -5.30 -11.80
N LYS A 77 0.30 -6.43 -11.13
CA LYS A 77 1.18 -7.51 -11.59
C LYS A 77 0.49 -8.30 -12.69
N GLU A 78 -0.80 -8.46 -12.57
CA GLU A 78 -1.64 -9.21 -13.49
C GLU A 78 -3.03 -8.60 -13.56
N VAL A 79 -3.59 -8.52 -14.78
CA VAL A 79 -4.94 -8.04 -15.04
C VAL A 79 -5.64 -8.99 -16.00
N THR A 80 -6.73 -9.58 -15.55
CA THR A 80 -7.61 -10.39 -16.39
C THR A 80 -8.91 -9.63 -16.61
N LYS A 81 -9.21 -9.30 -17.86
CA LYS A 81 -10.46 -8.71 -18.31
C LYS A 81 -11.40 -9.84 -18.69
N SER A 82 -12.49 -10.01 -17.98
CA SER A 82 -13.51 -11.01 -18.29
C SER A 82 -14.86 -10.33 -18.35
N PHE A 83 -15.73 -10.82 -19.23
CA PHE A 83 -17.08 -10.29 -19.38
C PHE A 83 -17.09 -8.78 -19.65
N ALA A 84 -17.24 -8.40 -20.91
CA ALA A 84 -17.43 -7.01 -21.32
C ALA A 84 -18.73 -6.87 -22.11
N THR A 85 -19.56 -5.89 -21.73
CA THR A 85 -20.78 -5.53 -22.45
C THR A 85 -20.68 -4.08 -22.86
N ILE A 86 -20.98 -3.80 -24.11
CA ILE A 86 -21.06 -2.43 -24.67
C ILE A 86 -22.50 -2.19 -25.08
N ASP A 87 -23.07 -1.11 -24.57
CA ASP A 87 -24.35 -0.58 -25.02
C ASP A 87 -24.13 0.85 -25.54
N SER A 88 -24.71 1.14 -26.70
CA SER A 88 -24.61 2.44 -27.35
C SER A 88 -26.02 2.98 -27.57
N SER A 89 -26.52 3.73 -26.62
CA SER A 89 -27.84 4.36 -26.68
C SER A 89 -27.72 5.88 -26.53
N GLU A 90 -28.57 6.63 -27.19
CA GLU A 90 -28.68 8.09 -27.08
C GLU A 90 -27.39 8.88 -27.35
N GLY A 91 -26.45 8.31 -28.15
CA GLY A 91 -25.17 8.95 -28.48
C GLY A 91 -24.11 8.84 -27.35
N GLU A 92 -24.37 8.08 -26.31
CA GLU A 92 -23.43 7.75 -25.24
C GLU A 92 -23.09 6.26 -25.28
N ILE A 93 -21.83 5.91 -24.99
CA ILE A 93 -21.35 4.54 -24.90
C ILE A 93 -21.26 4.16 -23.43
N TYR A 94 -21.93 3.08 -23.06
CA TYR A 94 -21.81 2.44 -21.77
C TYR A 94 -21.03 1.15 -21.89
N LEU A 95 -19.88 1.06 -21.23
CA LEU A 95 -19.05 -0.13 -21.18
C LEU A 95 -19.06 -0.66 -19.75
N LEU A 96 -19.43 -1.92 -19.57
CA LEU A 96 -19.34 -2.64 -18.30
C LEU A 96 -18.40 -3.82 -18.49
N MET A 97 -17.39 -3.95 -17.62
CA MET A 97 -16.46 -5.09 -17.64
C MET A 97 -16.15 -5.59 -16.23
N LYS A 98 -15.83 -6.86 -16.14
CA LYS A 98 -15.34 -7.50 -14.92
C LYS A 98 -13.82 -7.60 -14.98
N LEU A 99 -13.15 -7.09 -13.95
CA LEU A 99 -11.71 -7.15 -13.81
C LEU A 99 -11.33 -8.05 -12.62
N GLN A 100 -10.29 -8.84 -12.83
CA GLN A 100 -9.58 -9.58 -11.80
C GLN A 100 -8.14 -9.12 -11.84
N CYS A 101 -7.66 -8.51 -10.76
CA CYS A 101 -6.34 -7.90 -10.72
C CYS A 101 -5.55 -8.40 -9.51
N VAL A 102 -4.27 -8.70 -9.74
CA VAL A 102 -3.27 -8.86 -8.68
C VAL A 102 -2.49 -7.56 -8.58
N MET A 103 -2.72 -6.83 -7.50
CA MET A 103 -2.16 -5.50 -7.29
C MET A 103 -0.90 -5.57 -6.44
N LYS A 104 0.14 -4.80 -6.80
CA LYS A 104 1.31 -4.56 -5.95
C LYS A 104 1.06 -3.33 -5.09
N ASP A 105 1.35 -3.44 -3.79
CA ASP A 105 1.28 -2.29 -2.88
C ASP A 105 2.36 -2.37 -1.81
N SER A 106 2.58 -1.27 -1.10
CA SER A 106 3.51 -1.18 0.02
C SER A 106 2.77 -1.27 1.34
N TRP A 107 3.18 -2.21 2.20
CA TRP A 107 2.58 -2.40 3.51
C TRP A 107 3.25 -1.55 4.59
N ARG A 108 2.44 -0.97 5.47
CA ARG A 108 2.91 -0.24 6.65
C ARG A 108 2.88 -1.16 7.86
N ILE A 109 4.03 -1.70 8.24
CA ILE A 109 4.12 -2.71 9.31
C ILE A 109 4.65 -2.16 10.66
N ALA A 110 4.94 -0.86 10.77
CA ALA A 110 5.50 -0.28 11.99
C ALA A 110 4.70 -0.63 13.25
N ASN A 111 3.37 -0.63 13.16
CA ASN A 111 2.46 -0.92 14.26
C ASN A 111 1.85 -2.32 14.20
N PHE A 112 2.42 -3.24 13.41
CA PHE A 112 1.90 -4.59 13.31
C PHE A 112 1.86 -5.27 14.69
N PRO A 113 0.78 -5.96 15.08
CA PRO A 113 -0.42 -6.29 14.31
C PRO A 113 -1.58 -5.27 14.39
N PHE A 114 -1.40 -4.10 14.98
CA PHE A 114 -2.41 -3.03 15.10
C PHE A 114 -2.39 -2.09 13.90
N ASP A 115 -2.09 -2.61 12.72
CA ASP A 115 -1.87 -1.87 11.51
C ASP A 115 -3.16 -1.55 10.73
N ARG A 116 -3.08 -0.46 9.95
CA ARG A 116 -4.04 -0.08 8.93
C ARG A 116 -3.34 -0.06 7.59
N GLN A 117 -3.99 -0.63 6.58
CA GLN A 117 -3.44 -0.70 5.24
C GLN A 117 -4.33 0.06 4.25
N ASN A 118 -3.71 0.59 3.20
CA ASN A 118 -4.41 1.19 2.08
C ASN A 118 -4.26 0.26 0.88
N LEU A 119 -5.34 -0.34 0.45
CA LEU A 119 -5.39 -1.08 -0.80
C LEU A 119 -5.71 -0.08 -1.90
N ARG A 120 -4.78 0.11 -2.85
CA ARG A 120 -4.89 1.09 -3.92
C ARG A 120 -5.14 0.39 -5.24
N PHE A 121 -6.12 0.88 -5.96
CA PHE A 121 -6.42 0.50 -7.32
C PHE A 121 -6.54 1.77 -8.16
N SER A 122 -5.97 1.78 -9.35
CA SER A 122 -6.10 2.92 -10.25
C SER A 122 -6.21 2.46 -11.69
N ILE A 123 -6.87 3.26 -12.51
CA ILE A 123 -6.94 3.07 -13.95
C ILE A 123 -6.51 4.33 -14.69
N GLU A 124 -5.92 4.11 -15.84
CA GLU A 124 -5.51 5.12 -16.83
C GLU A 124 -5.91 4.65 -18.22
N ASN A 125 -5.86 5.54 -19.20
CA ASN A 125 -5.92 5.16 -20.61
C ASN A 125 -4.50 5.22 -21.18
N SER A 126 -4.03 4.13 -21.79
CA SER A 126 -2.67 4.06 -22.32
C SER A 126 -2.44 4.86 -23.60
N GLN A 127 -3.51 5.23 -24.30
CA GLN A 127 -3.43 5.90 -25.59
C GLN A 127 -3.66 7.41 -25.51
N TYR A 128 -4.61 7.86 -24.66
CA TYR A 128 -5.03 9.25 -24.57
C TYR A 128 -4.58 9.88 -23.25
N ASP A 129 -3.83 10.95 -23.35
CA ASP A 129 -3.37 11.75 -22.22
C ASP A 129 -4.43 12.72 -21.68
N SER A 130 -4.12 13.48 -20.66
CA SER A 130 -5.06 14.41 -19.99
C SER A 130 -5.50 15.59 -20.86
N ARG A 131 -4.88 15.80 -22.02
CA ARG A 131 -5.31 16.79 -23.01
C ARG A 131 -6.57 16.36 -23.76
N TYR A 132 -6.76 15.05 -23.93
CA TYR A 132 -7.86 14.46 -24.69
C TYR A 132 -8.92 13.81 -23.80
N LEU A 133 -8.53 13.21 -22.69
CA LEU A 133 -9.40 12.40 -21.85
C LEU A 133 -9.30 12.81 -20.37
N VAL A 134 -10.45 13.01 -19.73
CA VAL A 134 -10.56 13.27 -18.29
C VAL A 134 -11.56 12.30 -17.65
N PHE A 135 -11.11 11.56 -16.62
CA PHE A 135 -11.99 10.74 -15.81
C PHE A 135 -12.75 11.58 -14.79
N VAL A 136 -14.04 11.29 -14.66
CA VAL A 136 -14.91 11.83 -13.61
C VAL A 136 -15.51 10.65 -12.85
N ALA A 137 -15.38 10.66 -11.53
CA ALA A 137 -15.87 9.58 -10.69
C ALA A 137 -17.40 9.52 -10.65
N ASP A 138 -17.97 8.35 -10.85
CA ASP A 138 -19.34 8.06 -10.50
C ASP A 138 -19.40 7.71 -9.02
N THR A 139 -19.87 8.64 -8.21
CA THR A 139 -19.92 8.50 -6.74
C THR A 139 -21.28 8.02 -6.24
N LEU A 140 -22.21 7.68 -7.16
CA LEU A 140 -23.53 7.22 -6.78
C LEU A 140 -23.50 5.75 -6.31
N GLY A 141 -24.18 5.47 -5.21
CA GLY A 141 -24.38 4.13 -4.70
C GLY A 141 -23.21 3.57 -3.88
N GLN A 142 -23.17 2.25 -3.78
CA GLN A 142 -22.11 1.52 -3.06
C GLN A 142 -21.02 1.10 -4.03
N HIS A 143 -19.77 1.17 -3.59
CA HIS A 143 -18.61 0.87 -4.41
C HIS A 143 -17.92 -0.45 -4.04
N TYR A 144 -18.44 -1.16 -3.05
CA TYR A 144 -18.00 -2.50 -2.67
C TYR A 144 -19.13 -3.29 -2.03
N ASP A 145 -19.09 -4.63 -2.15
CA ASP A 145 -20.04 -5.52 -1.50
C ASP A 145 -19.71 -5.62 -0.01
N ARG A 146 -20.60 -5.13 0.85
CA ARG A 146 -20.44 -5.20 2.31
C ARG A 146 -20.49 -6.63 2.86
N ARG A 147 -20.93 -7.59 2.06
CA ARG A 147 -21.04 -9.01 2.47
C ARG A 147 -19.73 -9.77 2.31
N PHE A 148 -18.76 -9.25 1.52
CA PHE A 148 -17.49 -9.95 1.47
C PHE A 148 -16.75 -9.80 2.79
N THR A 149 -16.22 -10.92 3.28
CA THR A 149 -15.45 -10.97 4.52
C THR A 149 -13.97 -11.03 4.19
N LEU A 150 -13.22 -10.10 4.74
CA LEU A 150 -11.77 -10.14 4.75
C LEU A 150 -11.32 -10.81 6.04
N SER A 151 -10.82 -12.05 5.96
CA SER A 151 -10.37 -12.78 7.14
C SER A 151 -9.31 -11.99 7.92
N GLY A 152 -9.64 -11.62 9.16
CA GLY A 152 -8.75 -10.83 10.02
C GLY A 152 -8.69 -9.33 9.72
N TRP A 153 -9.57 -8.79 8.84
CA TRP A 153 -9.61 -7.39 8.50
C TRP A 153 -11.03 -6.83 8.48
N ARG A 154 -11.15 -5.54 8.73
CA ARG A 154 -12.38 -4.76 8.60
C ARG A 154 -12.15 -3.60 7.65
N VAL A 155 -13.12 -3.32 6.78
CA VAL A 155 -13.09 -2.15 5.91
C VAL A 155 -13.50 -0.92 6.73
N ASP A 156 -12.62 0.07 6.81
CA ASP A 156 -12.88 1.35 7.48
C ASP A 156 -13.50 2.36 6.50
N SER A 157 -13.00 2.47 5.27
CA SER A 157 -13.52 3.40 4.26
C SER A 157 -13.14 2.99 2.84
N CYS A 158 -13.95 3.43 1.87
CA CYS A 158 -13.67 3.34 0.44
C CYS A 158 -13.77 4.74 -0.16
N LEU A 159 -12.70 5.20 -0.78
CA LEU A 159 -12.58 6.54 -1.35
C LEU A 159 -12.33 6.43 -2.85
N LEU A 160 -13.14 7.16 -3.62
CA LEU A 160 -13.00 7.33 -5.06
C LEU A 160 -12.42 8.72 -5.33
N MET A 161 -11.41 8.80 -6.15
CA MET A 161 -10.71 10.04 -6.46
C MET A 161 -10.36 10.06 -7.95
N THR A 162 -10.42 11.23 -8.55
CA THR A 162 -9.89 11.48 -9.88
C THR A 162 -8.76 12.51 -9.80
N GLY A 163 -7.89 12.49 -10.77
CA GLY A 163 -6.79 13.44 -10.84
C GLY A 163 -5.91 13.18 -12.05
N THR A 164 -4.77 13.81 -12.08
CA THR A 164 -3.77 13.65 -13.12
C THR A 164 -2.56 12.92 -12.55
N LYS A 165 -2.05 11.95 -13.28
CA LYS A 165 -0.77 11.29 -13.02
C LYS A 165 0.27 11.89 -13.94
N ILE A 166 1.34 12.40 -13.34
CA ILE A 166 2.46 12.99 -14.06
C ILE A 166 3.56 11.92 -14.22
N TYR A 167 4.05 11.78 -15.44
CA TYR A 167 5.20 10.98 -15.79
C TYR A 167 6.32 11.90 -16.29
N GLU A 168 7.48 11.82 -15.69
CA GLU A 168 8.69 12.58 -16.07
C GLU A 168 9.39 11.91 -17.28
N THR A 169 8.60 11.55 -18.28
CA THR A 169 9.05 10.93 -19.53
C THR A 169 8.10 11.29 -20.65
N GLY A 170 8.60 11.37 -21.87
CA GLY A 170 7.81 11.55 -23.10
C GLY A 170 7.38 10.24 -23.74
N PHE A 171 7.71 9.07 -23.16
CA PHE A 171 7.46 7.75 -23.75
C PHE A 171 7.93 7.59 -25.20
N GLY A 172 9.01 8.31 -25.59
CA GLY A 172 9.58 8.28 -26.94
C GLY A 172 8.97 9.31 -27.91
N ASP A 173 8.12 10.20 -27.44
CA ASP A 173 7.62 11.32 -28.26
C ASP A 173 8.70 12.39 -28.38
N GLU A 174 9.36 12.45 -29.55
CA GLU A 174 10.43 13.42 -29.86
C GLU A 174 9.90 14.85 -30.08
N THR A 175 8.59 15.05 -30.18
CA THR A 175 7.99 16.37 -30.36
C THR A 175 7.91 17.17 -29.07
N LEU A 176 8.04 16.49 -27.92
CA LEU A 176 8.00 17.12 -26.60
C LEU A 176 9.32 17.82 -26.27
N SER A 177 9.27 19.13 -26.04
CA SER A 177 10.43 19.93 -25.64
C SER A 177 10.96 19.57 -24.25
N LYS A 178 10.15 18.93 -23.40
CA LYS A 178 10.51 18.42 -22.07
C LYS A 178 9.87 17.03 -21.90
N PRO A 179 10.58 16.08 -21.26
CA PRO A 179 10.03 14.74 -20.98
C PRO A 179 8.97 14.85 -19.87
N HIS A 180 7.74 15.17 -20.27
CA HIS A 180 6.62 15.39 -19.36
C HIS A 180 5.31 15.00 -20.04
N THR A 181 4.63 13.99 -19.51
CA THR A 181 3.30 13.59 -19.95
C THR A 181 2.36 13.46 -18.77
N GLU A 182 1.10 13.80 -18.98
CA GLU A 182 0.07 13.81 -17.96
C GLU A 182 -1.10 12.93 -18.41
N TYR A 183 -1.44 11.93 -17.60
CA TYR A 183 -2.58 11.06 -17.86
C TYR A 183 -3.68 11.29 -16.82
N SER A 184 -4.92 11.33 -17.27
CA SER A 184 -6.06 11.30 -16.35
C SER A 184 -6.11 9.97 -15.63
N ASN A 185 -6.25 10.01 -14.31
CA ASN A 185 -6.19 8.85 -13.45
C ASN A 185 -7.41 8.79 -12.54
N PHE A 186 -8.13 7.67 -12.55
CA PHE A 186 -9.16 7.35 -11.56
C PHE A 186 -8.56 6.42 -10.52
N ARG A 187 -8.70 6.76 -9.25
CA ARG A 187 -8.09 6.07 -8.12
C ARG A 187 -9.13 5.66 -7.09
N VAL A 188 -8.96 4.44 -6.59
CA VAL A 188 -9.73 3.89 -5.49
C VAL A 188 -8.79 3.57 -4.35
N ARG A 189 -9.14 4.00 -3.15
CA ARG A 189 -8.43 3.66 -1.93
C ARG A 189 -9.39 3.00 -0.96
N LEU A 190 -9.17 1.73 -0.68
CA LEU A 190 -9.86 1.01 0.37
C LEU A 190 -8.97 0.96 1.60
N VAL A 191 -9.41 1.58 2.69
CA VAL A 191 -8.71 1.55 3.97
C VAL A 191 -9.21 0.36 4.76
N ILE A 192 -8.31 -0.54 5.10
CA ILE A 192 -8.60 -1.73 5.91
C ILE A 192 -7.83 -1.67 7.23
N ARG A 193 -8.45 -2.15 8.29
CA ARG A 193 -7.86 -2.25 9.63
C ARG A 193 -7.87 -3.70 10.07
N ARG A 194 -6.74 -4.14 10.63
CA ARG A 194 -6.60 -5.51 11.12
C ARG A 194 -7.42 -5.74 12.40
N ASP A 195 -8.05 -6.90 12.50
CA ASP A 195 -8.61 -7.38 13.76
C ASP A 195 -7.49 -8.02 14.59
N ALA A 196 -6.81 -7.18 15.35
CA ALA A 196 -5.49 -7.48 15.89
C ALA A 196 -5.52 -8.25 17.22
N ALA A 197 -6.60 -8.19 18.00
CA ALA A 197 -6.58 -8.68 19.38
C ALA A 197 -6.23 -10.17 19.47
N GLY A 198 -6.94 -11.02 18.72
CA GLY A 198 -6.67 -12.46 18.71
C GLY A 198 -5.30 -12.80 18.14
N LEU A 199 -4.88 -12.08 17.10
CA LEU A 199 -3.57 -12.26 16.46
C LEU A 199 -2.44 -11.86 17.42
N PHE A 200 -2.57 -10.74 18.12
CA PHE A 200 -1.59 -10.30 19.11
C PHE A 200 -1.32 -11.38 20.15
N TRP A 201 -2.36 -11.91 20.79
CA TRP A 201 -2.20 -12.96 21.79
C TRP A 201 -1.57 -14.23 21.21
N LYS A 202 -1.99 -14.66 20.03
CA LYS A 202 -1.38 -15.83 19.36
C LYS A 202 0.11 -15.67 19.12
N MET A 203 0.54 -14.48 18.75
CA MET A 203 1.94 -14.20 18.38
C MET A 203 2.84 -14.03 19.59
N PHE A 204 2.39 -13.32 20.62
CA PHE A 204 3.25 -12.91 21.71
C PHE A 204 3.13 -13.78 22.97
N THR A 205 2.14 -14.67 23.07
CA THR A 205 1.98 -15.56 24.25
C THR A 205 3.25 -16.40 24.50
N GLY A 206 3.87 -16.95 23.46
CA GLY A 206 5.11 -17.71 23.59
C GLY A 206 6.27 -16.90 24.17
N MET A 207 6.40 -15.64 23.75
CA MET A 207 7.39 -14.70 24.28
C MET A 207 7.14 -14.38 25.76
N TYR A 208 5.89 -14.12 26.14
CA TYR A 208 5.53 -13.86 27.55
C TYR A 208 5.78 -15.06 28.45
N ILE A 209 5.42 -16.27 28.00
CA ILE A 209 5.69 -17.50 28.74
C ILE A 209 7.20 -17.71 28.90
N ALA A 210 7.98 -17.51 27.85
CA ALA A 210 9.44 -17.61 27.92
C ALA A 210 10.03 -16.60 28.92
N PHE A 211 9.54 -15.37 28.96
CA PHE A 211 9.94 -14.38 29.94
C PHE A 211 9.61 -14.84 31.36
N LEU A 212 8.39 -15.35 31.63
CA LEU A 212 8.00 -15.87 32.94
C LEU A 212 8.88 -17.05 33.36
N ILE A 213 9.28 -17.93 32.46
CA ILE A 213 10.21 -19.02 32.74
C ILE A 213 11.58 -18.46 33.19
N ALA A 214 12.10 -17.44 32.47
CA ALA A 214 13.33 -16.77 32.88
C ALA A 214 13.21 -16.13 34.28
N TYR A 215 12.05 -15.49 34.53
CA TYR A 215 11.78 -14.85 35.83
C TYR A 215 11.72 -15.83 37.00
N VAL A 216 11.22 -17.06 36.77
CA VAL A 216 11.15 -18.12 37.79
C VAL A 216 12.54 -18.49 38.35
N CYS A 217 13.63 -18.21 37.61
CA CYS A 217 14.99 -18.53 38.09
C CYS A 217 15.34 -17.85 39.42
N PHE A 218 14.74 -16.70 39.77
CA PHE A 218 14.94 -16.01 41.04
C PHE A 218 14.36 -16.76 42.26
N TYR A 219 13.41 -17.68 42.04
CA TYR A 219 12.81 -18.51 43.08
C TYR A 219 13.53 -19.84 43.28
N ILE A 220 14.48 -20.18 42.43
CA ILE A 220 15.32 -21.37 42.55
C ILE A 220 16.46 -21.05 43.55
N HIS A 221 16.82 -22.03 44.39
CA HIS A 221 17.91 -21.85 45.37
C HIS A 221 19.21 -21.45 44.65
N PRO A 222 20.01 -20.52 45.21
CA PRO A 222 21.23 -20.02 44.60
C PRO A 222 22.26 -21.08 44.20
N ASP A 223 22.27 -22.23 44.90
CA ASP A 223 23.19 -23.36 44.59
C ASP A 223 22.75 -24.14 43.34
N GLY A 224 21.49 -23.97 42.87
CA GLY A 224 20.97 -24.60 41.66
C GLY A 224 21.42 -23.87 40.40
N ILE A 225 22.70 -23.70 40.19
CA ILE A 225 23.32 -22.89 39.13
C ILE A 225 22.87 -23.37 37.76
N ASP A 226 23.00 -24.66 37.50
CA ASP A 226 22.67 -25.25 36.18
C ASP A 226 21.18 -25.02 35.83
N SER A 227 20.29 -25.15 36.82
CA SER A 227 18.86 -24.92 36.61
C SER A 227 18.57 -23.45 36.33
N ARG A 228 19.19 -22.49 37.05
CA ARG A 228 19.00 -21.06 36.84
C ARG A 228 19.45 -20.61 35.46
N PHE A 229 20.67 -20.99 35.06
CA PHE A 229 21.19 -20.66 33.73
C PHE A 229 20.45 -21.39 32.63
N GLY A 230 20.12 -22.67 32.80
CA GLY A 230 19.38 -23.46 31.86
C GLY A 230 18.02 -22.86 31.51
N LEU A 231 17.24 -22.40 32.49
CA LEU A 231 15.95 -21.74 32.29
C LEU A 231 16.12 -20.39 31.60
N SER A 232 17.07 -19.56 32.00
CA SER A 232 17.25 -18.22 31.43
C SER A 232 17.76 -18.29 30.00
N VAL A 233 18.73 -19.15 29.69
CA VAL A 233 19.27 -19.34 28.35
C VAL A 233 18.25 -20.03 27.45
N GLY A 234 17.51 -21.03 27.93
CA GLY A 234 16.40 -21.65 27.21
C GLY A 234 15.33 -20.65 26.84
N SER A 235 14.96 -19.75 27.75
CA SER A 235 14.02 -18.67 27.50
C SER A 235 14.52 -17.68 26.45
N LEU A 236 15.81 -17.34 26.45
CA LEU A 236 16.44 -16.49 25.43
C LEU A 236 16.22 -17.06 24.02
N PHE A 237 16.53 -18.36 23.84
CA PHE A 237 16.34 -19.04 22.57
C PHE A 237 14.87 -19.14 22.16
N ALA A 238 13.96 -19.34 23.13
CA ALA A 238 12.53 -19.38 22.85
C ALA A 238 12.01 -18.04 22.34
N VAL A 239 12.45 -16.91 22.90
CA VAL A 239 12.07 -15.56 22.44
C VAL A 239 12.66 -15.27 21.06
N ILE A 240 13.92 -15.62 20.79
CA ILE A 240 14.56 -15.48 19.48
C ILE A 240 13.82 -16.31 18.42
N GLY A 241 13.49 -17.55 18.74
CA GLY A 241 12.74 -18.44 17.85
C GLY A 241 11.35 -17.91 17.54
N ASN A 242 10.63 -17.37 18.54
CA ASN A 242 9.34 -16.74 18.39
C ASN A 242 9.43 -15.51 17.45
N LYS A 243 10.44 -14.64 17.66
CA LYS A 243 10.68 -13.49 16.79
C LYS A 243 10.92 -13.93 15.34
N TYR A 244 11.76 -14.92 15.12
CA TYR A 244 12.06 -15.43 13.79
C TYR A 244 10.81 -15.91 13.03
N ILE A 245 9.91 -16.61 13.71
CA ILE A 245 8.64 -17.07 13.12
C ILE A 245 7.79 -15.87 12.69
N ILE A 246 7.70 -14.82 13.52
CA ILE A 246 6.92 -13.63 13.21
C ILE A 246 7.54 -12.86 12.03
N ASP A 247 8.85 -12.65 12.06
CA ASP A 247 9.59 -11.92 11.01
C ASP A 247 9.47 -12.63 9.65
N SER A 248 9.44 -13.97 9.64
CA SER A 248 9.30 -14.75 8.41
C SER A 248 7.95 -14.55 7.69
N ALA A 249 6.92 -14.10 8.41
CA ALA A 249 5.59 -13.81 7.87
C ALA A 249 5.42 -12.35 7.42
N LEU A 250 6.38 -11.46 7.77
CA LEU A 250 6.36 -10.04 7.43
C LEU A 250 7.25 -9.74 6.21
N PRO A 251 6.99 -8.66 5.47
CA PRO A 251 7.87 -8.22 4.41
C PRO A 251 9.18 -7.69 4.99
N GLU A 252 10.26 -7.83 4.25
CA GLU A 252 11.53 -7.18 4.60
C GLU A 252 11.34 -5.68 4.76
N SER A 253 11.78 -5.15 5.88
CA SER A 253 11.66 -3.73 6.22
C SER A 253 12.88 -3.29 7.03
N THR A 254 13.35 -2.09 6.74
CA THR A 254 14.37 -1.40 7.54
C THR A 254 13.77 -0.62 8.72
N SER A 255 12.44 -0.56 8.79
CA SER A 255 11.75 0.16 9.86
C SER A 255 11.69 -0.68 11.12
N PHE A 256 12.05 -0.08 12.25
CA PHE A 256 11.89 -0.71 13.56
C PHE A 256 10.40 -0.78 13.93
N THR A 257 9.92 -1.97 14.22
CA THR A 257 8.49 -2.27 14.39
C THR A 257 8.11 -2.42 15.87
N LEU A 258 6.79 -2.46 16.16
CA LEU A 258 6.30 -2.82 17.49
C LEU A 258 6.76 -4.23 17.90
N VAL A 259 6.83 -5.16 16.94
CA VAL A 259 7.36 -6.52 17.17
C VAL A 259 8.79 -6.47 17.66
N ASP A 260 9.65 -5.67 17.00
CA ASP A 260 11.05 -5.49 17.39
C ASP A 260 11.18 -4.89 18.78
N THR A 261 10.33 -3.91 19.09
CA THR A 261 10.30 -3.25 20.41
C THR A 261 9.99 -4.25 21.53
N LEU A 262 8.91 -5.03 21.36
CA LEU A 262 8.47 -5.98 22.40
C LEU A 262 9.49 -7.11 22.59
N HIS A 263 10.00 -7.67 21.53
CA HIS A 263 11.03 -8.71 21.63
C HIS A 263 12.35 -8.16 22.15
N GLY A 264 12.77 -6.98 21.71
CA GLY A 264 13.99 -6.33 22.18
C GLY A 264 13.95 -6.05 23.69
N LEU A 265 12.84 -5.52 24.19
CA LEU A 265 12.64 -5.32 25.63
C LEU A 265 12.65 -6.64 26.41
N THR A 266 11.96 -7.66 25.91
CA THR A 266 11.94 -8.98 26.55
C THR A 266 13.33 -9.62 26.60
N LEU A 267 14.08 -9.55 25.50
CA LEU A 267 15.47 -10.03 25.44
C LEU A 267 16.37 -9.27 26.42
N LEU A 268 16.20 -7.94 26.53
CA LEU A 268 16.94 -7.12 27.51
C LEU A 268 16.63 -7.56 28.93
N PHE A 269 15.36 -7.78 29.29
CA PHE A 269 15.00 -8.25 30.63
C PHE A 269 15.55 -9.65 30.93
N ILE A 270 15.54 -10.57 29.94
CA ILE A 270 16.16 -11.89 30.13
C ILE A 270 17.68 -11.74 30.32
N LEU A 271 18.35 -10.87 29.57
CA LEU A 271 19.76 -10.56 29.76
C LEU A 271 20.04 -10.02 31.16
N CYS A 272 19.23 -9.10 31.68
CA CYS A 272 19.30 -8.59 33.03
C CYS A 272 19.12 -9.72 34.08
N THR A 273 18.21 -10.65 33.82
CA THR A 273 17.98 -11.83 34.69
C THR A 273 19.22 -12.73 34.74
N ILE A 274 19.86 -12.99 33.57
CA ILE A 274 21.09 -13.77 33.48
C ILE A 274 22.22 -13.06 34.26
N ALA A 275 22.39 -11.75 34.05
CA ALA A 275 23.41 -10.94 34.73
C ALA A 275 23.21 -10.93 36.26
N ALA A 276 21.97 -10.76 36.71
CA ALA A 276 21.61 -10.81 38.15
C ALA A 276 21.87 -12.19 38.75
N THR A 277 21.57 -13.27 38.01
CA THR A 277 21.87 -14.65 38.42
C THR A 277 23.37 -14.87 38.55
N ALA A 278 24.19 -14.37 37.64
CA ALA A 278 25.65 -14.45 37.68
C ALA A 278 26.24 -13.67 38.88
N TYR A 279 25.65 -12.48 39.16
CA TYR A 279 26.05 -11.68 40.30
C TYR A 279 25.65 -12.35 41.64
N SER A 280 24.44 -12.90 41.73
CA SER A 280 23.94 -13.69 42.84
C SER A 280 24.90 -14.85 43.19
N LEU A 281 25.35 -15.59 42.18
CA LEU A 281 26.34 -16.64 42.31
C LEU A 281 27.67 -16.14 42.91
N THR A 282 28.13 -14.98 42.46
CA THR A 282 29.36 -14.37 43.00
C THR A 282 29.20 -14.00 44.46
N MET A 283 28.02 -13.56 44.87
CA MET A 283 27.70 -13.28 46.27
C MET A 283 27.71 -14.55 47.15
N VAL A 284 27.12 -15.67 46.65
CA VAL A 284 27.16 -16.99 47.33
C VAL A 284 28.59 -17.40 47.56
N LYS A 285 29.46 -17.35 46.58
CA LYS A 285 30.87 -17.70 46.69
C LYS A 285 31.63 -16.82 47.73
N ARG A 286 31.14 -15.61 48.00
CA ARG A 286 31.69 -14.68 49.01
C ARG A 286 31.01 -14.79 50.38
N GLY A 287 30.16 -15.78 50.59
CA GLY A 287 29.47 -16.01 51.87
C GLY A 287 28.42 -14.95 52.26
N ARG A 288 27.89 -14.18 51.25
CA ARG A 288 26.90 -13.14 51.51
C ARG A 288 25.46 -13.70 51.40
N GLN A 289 24.51 -13.09 52.12
CA GLN A 289 23.09 -13.46 52.04
C GLN A 289 22.50 -13.03 50.65
N VAL A 290 22.16 -13.98 49.81
CA VAL A 290 21.66 -13.76 48.44
C VAL A 290 20.15 -13.67 48.38
N LYS A 291 19.42 -14.34 49.28
CA LYS A 291 17.96 -14.40 49.27
C LYS A 291 17.27 -13.02 49.24
N ARG A 292 17.82 -12.04 49.98
CA ARG A 292 17.30 -10.66 49.96
C ARG A 292 17.58 -9.96 48.61
N PHE A 293 18.74 -10.18 48.04
CA PHE A 293 19.11 -9.61 46.74
C PHE A 293 18.21 -10.16 45.63
N ASP A 294 18.02 -11.48 45.55
CA ASP A 294 17.16 -12.12 44.57
C ASP A 294 15.70 -11.62 44.68
N MET A 295 15.18 -11.45 45.90
CA MET A 295 13.84 -10.89 46.13
C MET A 295 13.69 -9.43 45.72
N ILE A 296 14.73 -8.60 45.91
CA ILE A 296 14.69 -7.17 45.52
C ILE A 296 14.70 -7.04 43.99
N ILE A 297 15.48 -7.86 43.30
CA ILE A 297 15.55 -7.84 41.82
C ILE A 297 14.29 -8.42 41.19
N ALA A 298 13.63 -9.37 41.84
CA ALA A 298 12.37 -9.93 41.41
C ALA A 298 11.16 -8.98 41.62
N GLN A 299 11.30 -7.86 42.29
CA GLN A 299 10.27 -6.80 42.43
C GLN A 299 10.44 -5.71 41.39
#